data_5e0f299a6ab0bbcc63b0334464b1160b
#
_entry.id   5e0f299a6ab0bbcc63b0334464b1160b
#
_cell.length_a   1.000
_cell.length_b   1.000
_cell.length_c   1.000
_cell.angle_alpha   90.00
_cell.angle_beta   90.00
_cell.angle_gamma   90.00
#
_symmetry.space_group_name_H-M   'P 1'
#
loop_
_entity.id
_entity.type
_entity.pdbx_description
1 polymer ?
#
loop_
_entity_poly.entity_id
_entity_poly.type
_entity_poly.pdbx_seq_one_letter_code
_entity_poly.pdbx_strand_id
1 'polypeptide(L)'
;MSTPSTTRNDRWPPQIKFIVGNEACERFSYYGMKGILAGYMTGAILKGGLNMSDDRATTIFHLFVFANYFTPLIGAWLSDRLFGRYGTILWVSLFYCAGHGVLAMNDLFTSVDAKFNLLCVGLTLIAFGAGGIKPCVSAFMGDQFKPDQGHLMQKAYGAFYFSINFGSFFSFIVIPRLREAYGYGWAFGVPGILMAIATIIFWVGRKHYQRVEPTGDPDWLKKVMWMVGCVLGGIGIWYLKTKTSISGFWLSGSLGGLGILALAIFTVRLHRRVDTRKEKLDSSAYVVWWYGLTSPIMGKTGSLWDAASQRFTPKSLDHGISTGRILTIFALIPVFWALFDQSNSTWVLQGNKMVPLQLTGFWKSAFGWFFGDAINAENMQSTNPALVMILVPFLTLGVYQWFGRYVTPLRRMGCGMFIAAFSYVIVAWLQQRIEAGEQISVAWQALPYVFLTTGEVLISATGLEFAFTQAAPEMKSTIMSFWLLTVAAGNALVSIITSVLSSDAAGHSGAVSSGRFMLYAGMTAIVGVLFVLIAMRYRYRDTAPAAQLAAR
;
A
#
# COMPACT_ATOMS: atom_id res chain seq x y z
N MET A 1 12.59 46.28 27.41
CA MET A 1 11.79 45.05 27.67
C MET A 1 12.45 43.90 26.93
N SER A 2 13.19 43.07 27.66
CA SER A 2 13.85 41.88 27.12
C SER A 2 12.79 40.82 26.77
N THR A 3 12.70 40.46 25.51
CA THR A 3 11.90 39.30 25.05
C THR A 3 12.36 38.05 25.82
N PRO A 4 11.46 37.29 26.42
CA PRO A 4 11.86 36.05 27.07
C PRO A 4 12.40 35.10 26.02
N SER A 5 13.66 34.67 26.16
CA SER A 5 14.24 33.58 25.39
C SER A 5 13.46 32.33 25.73
N THR A 6 12.52 31.95 24.88
CA THR A 6 11.88 30.63 24.93
C THR A 6 12.99 29.61 24.69
N THR A 7 13.50 29.01 25.75
CA THR A 7 14.43 27.88 25.68
C THR A 7 13.75 26.78 24.85
N ARG A 8 14.23 26.60 23.64
CA ARG A 8 13.74 25.60 22.69
C ARG A 8 13.90 24.22 23.32
N ASN A 9 12.79 23.55 23.58
CA ASN A 9 12.83 22.21 24.17
C ASN A 9 13.24 21.20 23.07
N ASP A 10 14.52 20.87 23.00
CA ASP A 10 15.11 19.97 21.99
C ASP A 10 15.04 18.47 22.41
N ARG A 11 14.31 18.14 23.45
CA ARG A 11 14.12 16.75 23.89
C ARG A 11 12.91 16.13 23.21
N TRP A 12 13.10 14.93 22.67
CA TRP A 12 12.01 14.14 22.12
C TRP A 12 10.98 13.77 23.19
N PRO A 13 9.68 13.79 22.85
CA PRO A 13 8.66 13.26 23.74
C PRO A 13 8.99 11.79 24.06
N PRO A 14 9.03 11.39 25.34
CA PRO A 14 9.49 10.06 25.77
C PRO A 14 8.65 8.92 25.19
N GLN A 15 7.41 9.19 24.79
CA GLN A 15 6.50 8.21 24.20
C GLN A 15 6.85 7.83 22.76
N ILE A 16 7.64 8.61 22.05
CA ILE A 16 8.02 8.32 20.65
C ILE A 16 8.74 6.99 20.52
N LYS A 17 9.58 6.61 21.49
CA LYS A 17 10.28 5.31 21.50
C LYS A 17 9.32 4.12 21.44
N PHE A 18 8.16 4.20 22.11
CA PHE A 18 7.16 3.13 22.09
C PHE A 18 6.46 3.02 20.74
N ILE A 19 6.24 4.16 20.05
CA ILE A 19 5.61 4.18 18.73
C ILE A 19 6.58 3.66 17.67
N VAL A 20 7.83 4.11 17.68
CA VAL A 20 8.88 3.64 16.75
C VAL A 20 9.21 2.16 16.96
N GLY A 21 9.29 1.71 18.23
CA GLY A 21 9.51 0.30 18.56
C GLY A 21 8.33 -0.60 18.14
N ASN A 22 7.08 -0.13 18.33
CA ASN A 22 5.89 -0.80 17.83
C ASN A 22 5.96 -0.96 16.30
N GLU A 23 6.29 0.12 15.58
CA GLU A 23 6.36 0.11 14.11
C GLU A 23 7.42 -0.87 13.60
N ALA A 24 8.64 -0.87 14.19
CA ALA A 24 9.70 -1.79 13.77
C ALA A 24 9.26 -3.27 13.89
N CYS A 25 8.62 -3.63 15.01
CA CYS A 25 8.13 -5.00 15.24
C CYS A 25 6.94 -5.35 14.32
N GLU A 26 6.02 -4.41 14.11
CA GLU A 26 4.88 -4.60 13.22
C GLU A 26 5.35 -4.77 11.77
N ARG A 27 6.29 -3.95 11.29
CA ARG A 27 6.85 -4.07 9.94
C ARG A 27 7.60 -5.38 9.75
N PHE A 28 8.41 -5.80 10.73
CA PHE A 28 9.02 -7.12 10.71
C PHE A 28 7.95 -8.22 10.56
N SER A 29 6.89 -8.14 11.34
CA SER A 29 5.77 -9.08 11.30
C SER A 29 5.11 -9.13 9.92
N TYR A 30 4.73 -7.96 9.38
CA TYR A 30 4.04 -7.86 8.10
C TYR A 30 4.90 -8.36 6.93
N TYR A 31 6.10 -7.83 6.79
CA TYR A 31 6.97 -8.17 5.67
C TYR A 31 7.54 -9.57 5.77
N GLY A 32 7.78 -10.07 6.98
CA GLY A 32 8.22 -11.44 7.19
C GLY A 32 7.19 -12.47 6.71
N MET A 33 5.92 -12.29 7.08
CA MET A 33 4.83 -13.12 6.59
C MET A 33 4.63 -12.95 5.07
N LYS A 34 4.58 -11.69 4.59
CA LYS A 34 4.38 -11.39 3.17
C LYS A 34 5.47 -11.99 2.29
N GLY A 35 6.73 -11.98 2.77
CA GLY A 35 7.91 -12.44 2.03
C GLY A 35 7.91 -13.93 1.71
N ILE A 36 7.34 -14.76 2.56
CA ILE A 36 7.24 -16.21 2.34
C ILE A 36 5.91 -16.67 1.75
N LEU A 37 4.93 -15.77 1.64
CA LEU A 37 3.55 -16.10 1.29
C LEU A 37 3.43 -16.71 -0.11
N ALA A 38 4.10 -16.14 -1.13
CA ALA A 38 4.08 -16.68 -2.48
C ALA A 38 4.72 -18.08 -2.54
N GLY A 39 5.88 -18.24 -1.89
CA GLY A 39 6.57 -19.53 -1.78
C GLY A 39 5.75 -20.59 -1.03
N TYR A 40 4.99 -20.19 0.01
CA TYR A 40 4.07 -21.08 0.72
C TYR A 40 2.94 -21.58 -0.18
N MET A 41 2.32 -20.69 -0.94
CA MET A 41 1.18 -21.06 -1.80
C MET A 41 1.60 -21.98 -2.95
N THR A 42 2.77 -21.76 -3.55
CA THR A 42 3.25 -22.56 -4.70
C THR A 42 4.15 -23.73 -4.31
N GLY A 43 4.68 -23.72 -3.10
CA GLY A 43 5.59 -24.75 -2.59
C GLY A 43 4.98 -26.15 -2.55
N ALA A 44 5.83 -27.17 -2.73
CA ALA A 44 5.42 -28.56 -2.72
C ALA A 44 4.77 -28.96 -1.37
N ILE A 45 3.74 -29.83 -1.44
CA ILE A 45 2.99 -30.32 -0.28
C ILE A 45 3.93 -31.01 0.73
N LEU A 46 4.89 -31.80 0.24
CA LEU A 46 5.87 -32.48 1.07
C LEU A 46 6.79 -31.52 1.86
N LYS A 47 6.90 -30.29 1.41
CA LYS A 47 7.63 -29.21 2.13
C LYS A 47 6.68 -28.29 2.91
N GLY A 48 5.45 -28.69 3.13
CA GLY A 48 4.44 -27.94 3.89
C GLY A 48 3.69 -26.87 3.10
N GLY A 49 3.94 -26.71 1.79
CA GLY A 49 3.26 -25.76 0.93
C GLY A 49 1.90 -26.25 0.45
N LEU A 50 1.24 -25.44 -0.39
CA LEU A 50 -0.12 -25.71 -0.91
C LEU A 50 -0.15 -26.19 -2.36
N ASN A 51 0.98 -26.19 -3.06
CA ASN A 51 1.14 -26.63 -4.46
C ASN A 51 0.14 -25.98 -5.43
N MET A 52 -0.11 -24.68 -5.23
CA MET A 52 -0.97 -23.90 -6.13
C MET A 52 -0.22 -23.51 -7.40
N SER A 53 -0.96 -23.26 -8.48
CA SER A 53 -0.41 -22.65 -9.68
C SER A 53 0.09 -21.20 -9.39
N ASP A 54 1.09 -20.77 -10.15
CA ASP A 54 1.64 -19.40 -10.04
C ASP A 54 0.54 -18.33 -10.20
N ASP A 55 -0.43 -18.55 -11.11
CA ASP A 55 -1.56 -17.64 -11.35
C ASP A 55 -2.48 -17.52 -10.13
N ARG A 56 -2.86 -18.67 -9.54
CA ARG A 56 -3.74 -18.68 -8.37
C ARG A 56 -3.07 -18.06 -7.15
N ALA A 57 -1.80 -18.37 -6.94
CA ALA A 57 -1.02 -17.80 -5.85
C ALA A 57 -0.85 -16.28 -6.02
N THR A 58 -0.52 -15.81 -7.22
CA THR A 58 -0.41 -14.38 -7.54
C THR A 58 -1.73 -13.65 -7.31
N THR A 59 -2.86 -14.23 -7.76
CA THR A 59 -4.20 -13.64 -7.57
C THR A 59 -4.53 -13.48 -6.08
N ILE A 60 -4.33 -14.52 -5.26
CA ILE A 60 -4.61 -14.49 -3.81
C ILE A 60 -3.69 -13.50 -3.10
N PHE A 61 -2.40 -13.50 -3.45
CA PHE A 61 -1.43 -12.56 -2.89
C PHE A 61 -1.88 -11.11 -3.11
N HIS A 62 -2.21 -10.74 -4.33
CA HIS A 62 -2.59 -9.37 -4.66
C HIS A 62 -3.98 -9.00 -4.13
N LEU A 63 -4.92 -9.94 -3.99
CA LEU A 63 -6.18 -9.71 -3.27
C LEU A 63 -5.95 -9.43 -1.78
N PHE A 64 -5.03 -10.16 -1.15
CA PHE A 64 -4.64 -9.89 0.23
C PHE A 64 -4.02 -8.49 0.38
N VAL A 65 -3.09 -8.11 -0.50
CA VAL A 65 -2.48 -6.76 -0.49
C VAL A 65 -3.53 -5.68 -0.78
N PHE A 66 -4.43 -5.91 -1.75
CA PHE A 66 -5.58 -5.02 -1.97
C PHE A 66 -6.36 -4.79 -0.68
N ALA A 67 -6.75 -5.85 0.02
CA ALA A 67 -7.47 -5.75 1.29
C ALA A 67 -6.70 -4.94 2.33
N ASN A 68 -5.38 -5.15 2.46
CA ASN A 68 -4.51 -4.41 3.39
C ASN A 68 -4.42 -2.90 3.13
N TYR A 69 -4.64 -2.46 1.90
CA TYR A 69 -4.62 -1.04 1.53
C TYR A 69 -6.02 -0.44 1.33
N PHE A 70 -7.05 -1.28 1.30
CA PHE A 70 -8.45 -0.84 1.30
C PHE A 70 -9.01 -0.67 2.72
N THR A 71 -8.71 -1.59 3.64
CA THR A 71 -9.17 -1.57 5.04
C THR A 71 -8.70 -0.36 5.85
N PRO A 72 -7.60 0.37 5.52
CA PRO A 72 -7.26 1.64 6.15
C PRO A 72 -8.37 2.69 6.15
N LEU A 73 -9.26 2.68 5.16
CA LEU A 73 -10.44 3.55 5.15
C LEU A 73 -11.39 3.25 6.31
N ILE A 74 -11.59 1.96 6.61
CA ILE A 74 -12.40 1.50 7.74
C ILE A 74 -11.68 1.84 9.04
N GLY A 75 -10.37 1.57 9.12
CA GLY A 75 -9.54 1.87 10.29
C GLY A 75 -9.53 3.35 10.66
N ALA A 76 -9.38 4.24 9.68
CA ALA A 76 -9.45 5.68 9.88
C ALA A 76 -10.83 6.12 10.40
N TRP A 77 -11.92 5.59 9.84
CA TRP A 77 -13.27 5.89 10.32
C TRP A 77 -13.51 5.39 11.76
N LEU A 78 -13.08 4.16 12.08
CA LEU A 78 -13.14 3.62 13.45
C LEU A 78 -12.38 4.51 14.44
N SER A 79 -11.20 4.97 14.02
CA SER A 79 -10.32 5.83 14.81
C SER A 79 -10.91 7.20 15.07
N ASP A 80 -11.39 7.87 14.02
CA ASP A 80 -11.84 9.26 14.14
C ASP A 80 -13.24 9.38 14.75
N ARG A 81 -14.07 8.31 14.66
CA ARG A 81 -15.47 8.35 15.04
C ARG A 81 -15.85 7.54 16.27
N LEU A 82 -15.14 6.42 16.56
CA LEU A 82 -15.60 5.47 17.57
C LEU A 82 -14.61 5.27 18.73
N PHE A 83 -13.38 4.85 18.43
CA PHE A 83 -12.45 4.36 19.46
C PHE A 83 -11.29 5.31 19.77
N GLY A 84 -11.11 6.38 18.95
CA GLY A 84 -9.89 7.18 18.97
C GLY A 84 -8.70 6.40 18.41
N ARG A 85 -7.61 7.10 18.08
CA ARG A 85 -6.42 6.48 17.46
C ARG A 85 -5.79 5.40 18.34
N TYR A 86 -5.62 5.69 19.64
CA TYR A 86 -5.05 4.74 20.59
C TYR A 86 -5.89 3.44 20.69
N GLY A 87 -7.20 3.58 20.88
CA GLY A 87 -8.11 2.43 20.99
C GLY A 87 -8.13 1.59 19.73
N THR A 88 -8.20 2.23 18.56
CA THR A 88 -8.20 1.52 17.27
C THR A 88 -6.92 0.73 17.09
N ILE A 89 -5.73 1.34 17.27
CA ILE A 89 -4.44 0.64 17.15
C ILE A 89 -4.43 -0.59 18.07
N LEU A 90 -4.81 -0.45 19.34
CA LEU A 90 -4.75 -1.55 20.30
C LEU A 90 -5.69 -2.70 19.92
N TRP A 91 -6.97 -2.41 19.62
CA TRP A 91 -7.95 -3.46 19.33
C TRP A 91 -7.71 -4.17 18.02
N VAL A 92 -7.35 -3.44 16.95
CA VAL A 92 -7.08 -4.10 15.66
C VAL A 92 -5.76 -4.88 15.67
N SER A 93 -4.80 -4.52 16.54
CA SER A 93 -3.59 -5.33 16.77
C SER A 93 -3.90 -6.74 17.27
N LEU A 94 -4.96 -6.92 18.06
CA LEU A 94 -5.37 -8.25 18.53
C LEU A 94 -5.87 -9.14 17.38
N PHE A 95 -6.62 -8.58 16.41
CA PHE A 95 -7.02 -9.31 15.20
C PHE A 95 -5.79 -9.69 14.36
N TYR A 96 -4.80 -8.81 14.30
CA TYR A 96 -3.55 -9.07 13.61
C TYR A 96 -2.78 -10.23 14.26
N CYS A 97 -2.62 -10.21 15.59
CA CYS A 97 -2.01 -11.30 16.34
C CYS A 97 -2.77 -12.62 16.14
N ALA A 98 -4.11 -12.59 16.20
CA ALA A 98 -4.96 -13.77 15.96
C ALA A 98 -4.77 -14.33 14.56
N GLY A 99 -4.67 -13.47 13.53
CA GLY A 99 -4.42 -13.89 12.15
C GLY A 99 -3.09 -14.63 11.98
N HIS A 100 -2.02 -14.13 12.59
CA HIS A 100 -0.73 -14.84 12.63
C HIS A 100 -0.81 -16.15 13.42
N GLY A 101 -1.54 -16.16 14.54
CA GLY A 101 -1.79 -17.39 15.30
C GLY A 101 -2.47 -18.46 14.47
N VAL A 102 -3.49 -18.08 13.66
CA VAL A 102 -4.17 -18.99 12.73
C VAL A 102 -3.19 -19.52 11.67
N LEU A 103 -2.35 -18.66 11.07
CA LEU A 103 -1.34 -19.11 10.10
C LEU A 103 -0.29 -20.03 10.73
N ALA A 104 0.10 -19.78 11.97
CA ALA A 104 1.07 -20.62 12.71
C ALA A 104 0.54 -22.04 12.95
N MET A 105 -0.78 -22.23 12.96
CA MET A 105 -1.38 -23.57 13.12
C MET A 105 -1.25 -24.45 11.85
N ASN A 106 -0.64 -23.94 10.77
CA ASN A 106 -0.49 -24.66 9.51
C ASN A 106 0.04 -26.08 9.65
N ASP A 107 1.07 -26.27 10.48
CA ASP A 107 1.76 -27.56 10.64
C ASP A 107 0.95 -28.57 11.47
N LEU A 108 -0.15 -28.14 12.12
CA LEU A 108 -1.09 -29.01 12.84
C LEU A 108 -2.04 -29.76 11.90
N PHE A 109 -2.12 -29.33 10.63
CA PHE A 109 -3.06 -29.91 9.65
C PHE A 109 -2.28 -30.54 8.49
N THR A 110 -2.74 -31.71 8.05
CA THR A 110 -2.18 -32.44 6.89
C THR A 110 -2.94 -32.17 5.60
N SER A 111 -4.24 -31.89 5.69
CA SER A 111 -5.09 -31.62 4.54
C SER A 111 -4.76 -30.27 3.89
N VAL A 112 -4.57 -30.26 2.58
CA VAL A 112 -4.34 -29.04 1.79
C VAL A 112 -5.53 -28.08 1.89
N ASP A 113 -6.76 -28.60 1.88
CA ASP A 113 -7.98 -27.78 2.02
C ASP A 113 -8.07 -27.12 3.40
N ALA A 114 -7.70 -27.82 4.47
CA ALA A 114 -7.66 -27.24 5.80
C ALA A 114 -6.61 -26.13 5.89
N LYS A 115 -5.41 -26.36 5.36
CA LYS A 115 -4.34 -25.35 5.27
C LYS A 115 -4.76 -24.14 4.45
N PHE A 116 -5.48 -24.36 3.34
CA PHE A 116 -6.01 -23.27 2.51
C PHE A 116 -7.06 -22.44 3.27
N ASN A 117 -7.96 -23.09 4.00
CA ASN A 117 -8.94 -22.39 4.83
C ASN A 117 -8.27 -21.57 5.93
N LEU A 118 -7.25 -22.12 6.62
CA LEU A 118 -6.44 -21.39 7.59
C LEU A 118 -5.75 -20.18 6.95
N LEU A 119 -5.19 -20.35 5.75
CA LEU A 119 -4.60 -19.24 5.00
C LEU A 119 -5.63 -18.13 4.77
N CYS A 120 -6.82 -18.44 4.26
CA CYS A 120 -7.87 -17.46 4.00
C CYS A 120 -8.32 -16.72 5.27
N VAL A 121 -8.54 -17.45 6.36
CA VAL A 121 -8.94 -16.87 7.65
C VAL A 121 -7.81 -15.99 8.21
N GLY A 122 -6.59 -16.52 8.25
CA GLY A 122 -5.43 -15.80 8.76
C GLY A 122 -5.16 -14.50 7.99
N LEU A 123 -5.14 -14.55 6.66
CA LEU A 123 -4.94 -13.37 5.82
C LEU A 123 -6.06 -12.33 5.97
N THR A 124 -7.32 -12.77 6.16
CA THR A 124 -8.45 -11.85 6.39
C THR A 124 -8.29 -11.12 7.72
N LEU A 125 -7.95 -11.83 8.79
CA LEU A 125 -7.70 -11.22 10.10
C LEU A 125 -6.51 -10.26 10.07
N ILE A 126 -5.43 -10.63 9.39
CA ILE A 126 -4.25 -9.77 9.21
C ILE A 126 -4.60 -8.52 8.40
N ALA A 127 -5.36 -8.67 7.29
CA ALA A 127 -5.75 -7.53 6.46
C ALA A 127 -6.60 -6.53 7.24
N PHE A 128 -7.52 -7.01 8.07
CA PHE A 128 -8.32 -6.15 8.95
C PHE A 128 -7.45 -5.45 10.00
N GLY A 129 -6.58 -6.20 10.69
CA GLY A 129 -5.68 -5.68 11.72
C GLY A 129 -4.68 -4.67 11.17
N ALA A 130 -3.91 -5.03 10.15
CA ALA A 130 -2.91 -4.16 9.54
C ALA A 130 -3.53 -2.90 8.92
N GLY A 131 -4.70 -3.04 8.28
CA GLY A 131 -5.43 -1.92 7.72
C GLY A 131 -5.86 -0.89 8.77
N GLY A 132 -6.29 -1.34 9.95
CA GLY A 132 -6.63 -0.45 11.05
C GLY A 132 -5.44 0.27 11.68
N ILE A 133 -4.26 -0.37 11.69
CA ILE A 133 -3.04 0.20 12.28
C ILE A 133 -2.42 1.27 11.38
N LYS A 134 -2.23 0.97 10.10
CA LYS A 134 -1.46 1.80 9.15
C LYS A 134 -1.82 3.29 9.14
N PRO A 135 -3.10 3.70 9.01
CA PRO A 135 -3.45 5.11 8.99
C PRO A 135 -3.33 5.76 10.37
N CYS A 136 -3.48 4.97 11.44
CA CYS A 136 -3.57 5.49 12.81
C CYS A 136 -2.20 5.75 13.41
N VAL A 137 -1.20 4.86 13.25
CA VAL A 137 0.09 4.95 13.95
C VAL A 137 0.88 6.19 13.55
N SER A 138 0.98 6.49 12.26
CA SER A 138 1.68 7.69 11.79
C SER A 138 1.00 8.98 12.25
N ALA A 139 -0.33 9.05 12.17
CA ALA A 139 -1.09 10.19 12.67
C ALA A 139 -0.98 10.32 14.20
N PHE A 140 -1.06 9.20 14.92
CA PHE A 140 -0.90 9.15 16.37
C PHE A 140 0.49 9.61 16.82
N MET A 141 1.54 9.31 16.05
CA MET A 141 2.88 9.84 16.31
C MET A 141 2.92 11.35 16.19
N GLY A 142 2.26 11.93 15.18
CA GLY A 142 2.15 13.37 15.01
C GLY A 142 1.47 14.07 16.19
N ASP A 143 0.43 13.44 16.77
CA ASP A 143 -0.30 13.96 17.93
C ASP A 143 0.57 14.09 19.20
N GLN A 144 1.72 13.43 19.25
CA GLN A 144 2.59 13.46 20.43
C GLN A 144 3.45 14.73 20.51
N PHE A 145 3.45 15.57 19.46
CA PHE A 145 4.25 16.78 19.40
C PHE A 145 3.40 18.03 19.63
N LYS A 146 3.97 18.98 20.38
CA LYS A 146 3.39 20.31 20.52
C LYS A 146 3.63 21.15 19.27
N PRO A 147 2.85 22.23 19.03
CA PRO A 147 3.02 23.08 17.84
C PRO A 147 4.42 23.69 17.67
N ASP A 148 5.14 23.94 18.76
CA ASP A 148 6.51 24.50 18.78
C ASP A 148 7.60 23.45 18.48
N GLN A 149 7.25 22.16 18.48
CA GLN A 149 8.15 21.01 18.27
C GLN A 149 8.18 20.48 16.82
N GLY A 150 7.76 21.27 15.83
CA GLY A 150 7.68 20.82 14.42
C GLY A 150 9.02 20.29 13.86
N HIS A 151 10.17 20.85 14.29
CA HIS A 151 11.50 20.37 13.89
C HIS A 151 11.86 18.99 14.45
N LEU A 152 11.37 18.65 15.65
CA LEU A 152 11.53 17.32 16.26
C LEU A 152 10.59 16.31 15.61
N MET A 153 9.37 16.71 15.28
CA MET A 153 8.40 15.90 14.57
C MET A 153 8.97 15.39 13.24
N GLN A 154 9.61 16.25 12.46
CA GLN A 154 10.24 15.84 11.20
C GLN A 154 11.32 14.77 11.41
N LYS A 155 12.19 14.94 12.43
CA LYS A 155 13.21 13.93 12.79
C LYS A 155 12.58 12.61 13.24
N ALA A 156 11.47 12.67 13.99
CA ALA A 156 10.75 11.47 14.45
C ALA A 156 10.12 10.70 13.28
N TYR A 157 9.55 11.39 12.29
CA TYR A 157 9.09 10.74 11.06
C TYR A 157 10.22 10.09 10.27
N GLY A 158 11.43 10.70 10.27
CA GLY A 158 12.63 10.07 9.71
C GLY A 158 13.00 8.76 10.41
N ALA A 159 13.00 8.76 11.76
CA ALA A 159 13.24 7.55 12.55
C ALA A 159 12.14 6.48 12.35
N PHE A 160 10.89 6.90 12.23
CA PHE A 160 9.75 6.03 11.93
C PHE A 160 9.91 5.37 10.56
N TYR A 161 10.26 6.13 9.53
CA TYR A 161 10.50 5.58 8.20
C TYR A 161 11.71 4.64 8.16
N PHE A 162 12.77 4.99 8.89
CA PHE A 162 13.91 4.08 9.05
C PHE A 162 13.50 2.77 9.73
N SER A 163 12.67 2.81 10.78
CA SER A 163 12.21 1.61 11.48
C SER A 163 11.38 0.68 10.60
N ILE A 164 10.60 1.21 9.65
CA ILE A 164 9.86 0.44 8.64
C ILE A 164 10.85 -0.39 7.79
N ASN A 165 11.87 0.26 7.22
CA ASN A 165 12.84 -0.41 6.36
C ASN A 165 13.76 -1.35 7.14
N PHE A 166 14.13 -0.99 8.36
CA PHE A 166 14.90 -1.83 9.25
C PHE A 166 14.14 -3.12 9.59
N GLY A 167 12.88 -3.03 10.03
CA GLY A 167 12.06 -4.19 10.33
C GLY A 167 11.86 -5.11 9.11
N SER A 168 11.57 -4.54 7.94
CA SER A 168 11.38 -5.30 6.70
C SER A 168 12.68 -5.96 6.23
N PHE A 169 13.82 -5.28 6.29
CA PHE A 169 15.12 -5.84 5.91
C PHE A 169 15.44 -7.12 6.69
N PHE A 170 15.38 -7.05 8.02
CA PHE A 170 15.67 -8.22 8.86
C PHE A 170 14.62 -9.33 8.72
N SER A 171 13.37 -8.98 8.46
CA SER A 171 12.32 -9.99 8.27
C SER A 171 12.56 -10.85 7.03
N PHE A 172 12.98 -10.27 5.92
CA PHE A 172 13.29 -11.01 4.68
C PHE A 172 14.54 -11.87 4.78
N ILE A 173 15.36 -11.70 5.82
CA ILE A 173 16.51 -12.53 6.10
C ILE A 173 16.14 -13.66 7.09
N VAL A 174 15.51 -13.29 8.20
CA VAL A 174 15.26 -14.19 9.33
C VAL A 174 14.15 -15.18 9.03
N ILE A 175 13.05 -14.73 8.43
CA ILE A 175 11.86 -15.59 8.26
C ILE A 175 12.06 -16.71 7.25
N PRO A 176 12.70 -16.51 6.06
CA PRO A 176 13.06 -17.63 5.19
C PRO A 176 13.97 -18.65 5.88
N ARG A 177 14.90 -18.20 6.71
CA ARG A 177 15.79 -19.08 7.48
C ARG A 177 15.02 -19.92 8.49
N LEU A 178 14.08 -19.32 9.20
CA LEU A 178 13.20 -20.06 10.14
C LEU A 178 12.34 -21.08 9.40
N ARG A 179 11.82 -20.72 8.21
CA ARG A 179 11.06 -21.64 7.36
C ARG A 179 11.89 -22.86 6.96
N GLU A 180 13.16 -22.65 6.57
CA GLU A 180 14.06 -23.74 6.18
C GLU A 180 14.40 -24.66 7.36
N ALA A 181 14.61 -24.09 8.55
CA ALA A 181 15.00 -24.85 9.74
C ALA A 181 13.82 -25.52 10.45
N TYR A 182 12.64 -24.87 10.50
CA TYR A 182 11.54 -25.27 11.39
C TYR A 182 10.18 -25.38 10.69
N GLY A 183 10.09 -25.10 9.37
CA GLY A 183 8.84 -25.17 8.61
C GLY A 183 7.99 -23.89 8.65
N TYR A 184 6.84 -23.95 7.98
CA TYR A 184 5.97 -22.80 7.79
C TYR A 184 5.23 -22.35 9.07
N GLY A 185 4.89 -23.27 9.97
CA GLY A 185 4.24 -22.93 11.24
C GLY A 185 5.07 -21.94 12.06
N TRP A 186 6.37 -22.19 12.21
CA TRP A 186 7.29 -21.27 12.87
C TRP A 186 7.54 -20.00 12.07
N ALA A 187 7.65 -20.11 10.74
CA ALA A 187 7.87 -18.97 9.88
C ALA A 187 6.68 -17.98 9.87
N PHE A 188 5.46 -18.44 10.08
CA PHE A 188 4.28 -17.58 10.30
C PHE A 188 4.08 -17.20 11.77
N GLY A 189 4.53 -18.04 12.70
CA GLY A 189 4.36 -17.82 14.14
C GLY A 189 5.28 -16.73 14.69
N VAL A 190 6.56 -16.70 14.29
CA VAL A 190 7.50 -15.66 14.75
C VAL A 190 7.06 -14.25 14.39
N PRO A 191 6.58 -13.94 13.15
CA PRO A 191 5.90 -12.68 12.87
C PRO A 191 4.76 -12.36 13.85
N GLY A 192 3.96 -13.36 14.23
CA GLY A 192 2.90 -13.20 15.23
C GLY A 192 3.43 -12.84 16.62
N ILE A 193 4.51 -13.45 17.04
CA ILE A 193 5.20 -13.11 18.32
C ILE A 193 5.69 -11.65 18.26
N LEU A 194 6.31 -11.23 17.17
CA LEU A 194 6.76 -9.84 17.00
C LEU A 194 5.58 -8.86 16.99
N MET A 195 4.44 -9.24 16.41
CA MET A 195 3.22 -8.42 16.46
C MET A 195 2.66 -8.33 17.89
N ALA A 196 2.70 -9.41 18.66
CA ALA A 196 2.32 -9.38 20.08
C ALA A 196 3.26 -8.47 20.88
N ILE A 197 4.57 -8.57 20.65
CA ILE A 197 5.58 -7.68 21.27
C ILE A 197 5.30 -6.22 20.89
N ALA A 198 5.01 -5.92 19.61
CA ALA A 198 4.63 -4.59 19.14
C ALA A 198 3.42 -4.05 19.93
N THR A 199 2.38 -4.89 20.08
CA THR A 199 1.16 -4.54 20.82
C THR A 199 1.47 -4.26 22.30
N ILE A 200 2.33 -5.08 22.93
CA ILE A 200 2.76 -4.89 24.32
C ILE A 200 3.56 -3.61 24.49
N ILE A 201 4.53 -3.33 23.61
CA ILE A 201 5.32 -2.07 23.61
C ILE A 201 4.38 -0.88 23.54
N PHE A 202 3.42 -0.90 22.61
CA PHE A 202 2.43 0.16 22.46
C PHE A 202 1.56 0.32 23.71
N TRP A 203 1.08 -0.78 24.28
CA TRP A 203 0.28 -0.77 25.52
C TRP A 203 1.05 -0.26 26.75
N VAL A 204 2.34 -0.61 26.89
CA VAL A 204 3.20 -0.10 27.97
C VAL A 204 3.31 1.42 27.93
N GLY A 205 3.39 2.01 26.74
CA GLY A 205 3.43 3.46 26.53
C GLY A 205 2.14 4.22 26.93
N ARG A 206 1.04 3.52 27.24
CA ARG A 206 -0.32 4.09 27.38
C ARG A 206 -0.48 5.26 28.36
N LYS A 207 0.38 5.34 29.38
CA LYS A 207 0.33 6.42 30.40
C LYS A 207 0.99 7.72 29.92
N HIS A 208 1.76 7.69 28.83
CA HIS A 208 2.53 8.83 28.33
C HIS A 208 1.90 9.45 27.09
N TYR A 209 0.94 8.78 26.45
CA TYR A 209 0.37 9.23 25.19
C TYR A 209 -0.58 10.40 25.35
N GLN A 210 -0.44 11.39 24.45
CA GLN A 210 -1.48 12.36 24.16
C GLN A 210 -2.58 11.66 23.33
N ARG A 211 -3.82 11.75 23.78
CA ARG A 211 -4.97 11.12 23.10
C ARG A 211 -5.93 12.18 22.60
N VAL A 212 -6.41 11.99 21.37
CA VAL A 212 -7.46 12.80 20.78
C VAL A 212 -8.76 12.02 20.88
N GLU A 213 -9.79 12.65 21.45
CA GLU A 213 -11.10 12.03 21.61
C GLU A 213 -11.80 11.87 20.26
N PRO A 214 -12.51 10.75 20.02
CA PRO A 214 -13.28 10.56 18.81
C PRO A 214 -14.48 11.52 18.74
N THR A 215 -14.83 11.93 17.51
CA THR A 215 -15.94 12.90 17.31
C THR A 215 -17.34 12.31 17.45
N GLY A 216 -17.45 10.99 17.61
CA GLY A 216 -18.72 10.26 17.62
C GLY A 216 -19.33 10.07 16.21
N ASP A 217 -20.23 9.10 16.09
CA ASP A 217 -21.03 8.88 14.88
C ASP A 217 -22.39 8.31 15.29
N PRO A 218 -23.48 9.08 15.24
CA PRO A 218 -24.81 8.61 15.67
C PRO A 218 -25.34 7.44 14.82
N ASP A 219 -24.86 7.30 13.59
CA ASP A 219 -25.28 6.24 12.66
C ASP A 219 -24.25 5.08 12.55
N TRP A 220 -23.31 4.99 13.50
CA TRP A 220 -22.23 4.01 13.45
C TRP A 220 -22.73 2.56 13.31
N LEU A 221 -23.79 2.20 14.02
CA LEU A 221 -24.35 0.86 14.00
C LEU A 221 -24.88 0.49 12.60
N LYS A 222 -25.60 1.40 11.95
CA LYS A 222 -26.07 1.20 10.57
C LYS A 222 -24.91 1.00 9.60
N LYS A 223 -23.82 1.78 9.75
CA LYS A 223 -22.62 1.66 8.91
C LYS A 223 -21.90 0.34 9.13
N VAL A 224 -21.74 -0.09 10.39
CA VAL A 224 -21.16 -1.40 10.73
C VAL A 224 -22.02 -2.54 10.17
N MET A 225 -23.33 -2.48 10.35
CA MET A 225 -24.25 -3.51 9.79
C MET A 225 -24.14 -3.57 8.25
N TRP A 226 -24.00 -2.42 7.59
CA TRP A 226 -23.83 -2.36 6.15
C TRP A 226 -22.48 -2.98 5.71
N MET A 227 -21.38 -2.66 6.43
CA MET A 227 -20.05 -3.25 6.19
C MET A 227 -20.07 -4.77 6.40
N VAL A 228 -20.66 -5.23 7.50
CA VAL A 228 -20.82 -6.68 7.78
C VAL A 228 -21.65 -7.34 6.69
N GLY A 229 -22.75 -6.72 6.26
CA GLY A 229 -23.58 -7.20 5.16
C GLY A 229 -22.80 -7.33 3.85
N CYS A 230 -21.94 -6.36 3.51
CA CYS A 230 -21.07 -6.43 2.34
C CYS A 230 -20.05 -7.59 2.43
N VAL A 231 -19.45 -7.79 3.60
CA VAL A 231 -18.50 -8.90 3.84
C VAL A 231 -19.20 -10.25 3.72
N LEU A 232 -20.34 -10.42 4.39
CA LEU A 232 -21.14 -11.66 4.32
C LEU A 232 -21.65 -11.91 2.90
N GLY A 233 -22.07 -10.85 2.19
CA GLY A 233 -22.43 -10.91 0.79
C GLY A 233 -21.26 -11.39 -0.08
N GLY A 234 -20.06 -10.85 0.12
CA GLY A 234 -18.84 -11.28 -0.56
C GLY A 234 -18.49 -12.74 -0.30
N ILE A 235 -18.58 -13.19 0.96
CA ILE A 235 -18.38 -14.59 1.36
C ILE A 235 -19.44 -15.48 0.71
N GLY A 236 -20.72 -15.08 0.70
CA GLY A 236 -21.81 -15.80 0.06
C GLY A 236 -21.59 -15.96 -1.44
N ILE A 237 -21.14 -14.91 -2.11
CA ILE A 237 -20.80 -14.93 -3.54
C ILE A 237 -19.62 -15.87 -3.81
N TRP A 238 -18.58 -15.81 -3.00
CA TRP A 238 -17.44 -16.72 -3.10
C TRP A 238 -17.86 -18.19 -2.89
N TYR A 239 -18.71 -18.45 -1.89
CA TYR A 239 -19.25 -19.79 -1.64
C TYR A 239 -20.09 -20.30 -2.81
N LEU A 240 -20.96 -19.45 -3.37
CA LEU A 240 -21.75 -19.80 -4.56
C LEU A 240 -20.86 -20.11 -5.76
N LYS A 241 -19.79 -19.31 -5.99
CA LYS A 241 -18.82 -19.58 -7.06
C LYS A 241 -18.13 -20.93 -6.90
N THR A 242 -17.85 -21.37 -5.67
CA THR A 242 -17.17 -22.66 -5.41
C THR A 242 -18.09 -23.86 -5.53
N LYS A 243 -19.41 -23.68 -5.35
CA LYS A 243 -20.41 -24.77 -5.35
C LYS A 243 -21.26 -24.86 -6.62
N THR A 244 -21.24 -23.82 -7.46
CA THR A 244 -22.01 -23.78 -8.69
C THR A 244 -21.11 -23.65 -9.91
N SER A 245 -21.51 -24.24 -11.04
CA SER A 245 -20.81 -24.12 -12.34
C SER A 245 -21.00 -22.75 -12.99
N ILE A 246 -21.43 -21.72 -12.25
CA ILE A 246 -21.57 -20.36 -12.78
C ILE A 246 -20.18 -19.85 -13.11
N SER A 247 -19.95 -19.53 -14.40
CA SER A 247 -18.67 -18.99 -14.84
C SER A 247 -18.36 -17.69 -14.10
N GLY A 248 -17.10 -17.54 -13.64
CA GLY A 248 -16.67 -16.34 -12.92
C GLY A 248 -16.91 -15.04 -13.70
N PHE A 249 -17.00 -15.12 -15.04
CA PHE A 249 -17.36 -14.04 -15.94
C PHE A 249 -18.76 -13.47 -15.66
N TRP A 250 -19.79 -14.32 -15.58
CA TRP A 250 -21.17 -13.87 -15.32
C TRP A 250 -21.35 -13.32 -13.91
N LEU A 251 -20.66 -13.90 -12.92
CA LEU A 251 -20.76 -13.43 -11.54
C LEU A 251 -20.05 -12.07 -11.35
N SER A 252 -18.84 -11.90 -11.90
CA SER A 252 -18.13 -10.62 -11.86
C SER A 252 -18.81 -9.56 -12.71
N GLY A 253 -19.39 -9.94 -13.85
CA GLY A 253 -20.19 -9.05 -14.71
C GLY A 253 -21.45 -8.55 -14.03
N SER A 254 -22.20 -9.41 -13.34
CA SER A 254 -23.40 -9.00 -12.60
C SER A 254 -23.09 -8.13 -11.39
N LEU A 255 -22.00 -8.40 -10.66
CA LEU A 255 -21.56 -7.56 -9.54
C LEU A 255 -21.06 -6.19 -10.03
N GLY A 256 -20.31 -6.16 -11.13
CA GLY A 256 -19.91 -4.93 -11.79
C GLY A 256 -21.12 -4.11 -12.23
N GLY A 257 -22.10 -4.75 -12.84
CA GLY A 257 -23.37 -4.14 -13.26
C GLY A 257 -24.15 -3.55 -12.09
N LEU A 258 -24.27 -4.27 -10.97
CA LEU A 258 -24.90 -3.77 -9.74
C LEU A 258 -24.14 -2.58 -9.15
N GLY A 259 -22.82 -2.62 -9.17
CA GLY A 259 -21.97 -1.51 -8.73
C GLY A 259 -22.18 -0.26 -9.59
N ILE A 260 -22.20 -0.41 -10.91
CA ILE A 260 -22.47 0.68 -11.86
C ILE A 260 -23.88 1.25 -11.65
N LEU A 261 -24.88 0.37 -11.47
CA LEU A 261 -26.26 0.80 -11.20
C LEU A 261 -26.37 1.58 -9.89
N ALA A 262 -25.73 1.09 -8.81
CA ALA A 262 -25.69 1.79 -7.53
C ALA A 262 -25.03 3.18 -7.65
N LEU A 263 -23.94 3.26 -8.40
CA LEU A 263 -23.23 4.52 -8.67
C LEU A 263 -24.10 5.49 -9.50
N ALA A 264 -24.81 4.98 -10.49
CA ALA A 264 -25.76 5.77 -11.29
C ALA A 264 -26.91 6.31 -10.43
N ILE A 265 -27.52 5.45 -9.59
CA ILE A 265 -28.56 5.86 -8.64
C ILE A 265 -28.03 6.93 -7.68
N PHE A 266 -26.84 6.73 -7.12
CA PHE A 266 -26.19 7.72 -6.26
C PHE A 266 -26.01 9.05 -6.99
N THR A 267 -25.50 9.03 -8.22
CA THR A 267 -25.26 10.22 -9.05
C THR A 267 -26.57 10.98 -9.29
N VAL A 268 -27.62 10.30 -9.73
CA VAL A 268 -28.93 10.92 -9.95
C VAL A 268 -29.50 11.53 -8.67
N ARG A 269 -29.42 10.81 -7.55
CA ARG A 269 -29.88 11.33 -6.24
C ARG A 269 -29.08 12.55 -5.80
N LEU A 270 -27.76 12.52 -6.01
CA LEU A 270 -26.89 13.64 -5.67
C LEU A 270 -27.27 14.89 -6.48
N HIS A 271 -27.39 14.76 -7.81
CA HIS A 271 -27.77 15.88 -8.68
C HIS A 271 -29.15 16.44 -8.29
N ARG A 272 -30.16 15.58 -8.09
CA ARG A 272 -31.48 16.03 -7.62
C ARG A 272 -31.38 16.80 -6.30
N ARG A 273 -30.65 16.29 -5.31
CA ARG A 273 -30.49 16.93 -4.00
C ARG A 273 -29.80 18.29 -4.10
N VAL A 274 -28.77 18.41 -4.94
CA VAL A 274 -28.03 19.66 -5.15
C VAL A 274 -28.86 20.66 -5.93
N ASP A 275 -29.51 20.22 -7.01
CA ASP A 275 -30.25 21.10 -7.92
C ASP A 275 -31.55 21.68 -7.32
N THR A 276 -32.16 20.99 -6.34
CA THR A 276 -33.36 21.47 -5.65
C THR A 276 -33.07 22.56 -4.62
N ARG A 277 -31.79 22.78 -4.25
CA ARG A 277 -31.43 23.83 -3.30
C ARG A 277 -31.36 25.20 -4.00
N LYS A 278 -31.94 26.23 -3.35
CA LYS A 278 -31.92 27.62 -3.85
C LYS A 278 -30.61 28.32 -3.55
N GLU A 279 -30.00 28.02 -2.39
CA GLU A 279 -28.76 28.63 -1.92
C GLU A 279 -27.55 27.78 -2.30
N LYS A 280 -26.38 28.44 -2.42
CA LYS A 280 -25.10 27.73 -2.63
C LYS A 280 -24.77 26.86 -1.43
N LEU A 281 -24.45 25.59 -1.71
CA LEU A 281 -24.15 24.59 -0.70
C LEU A 281 -22.69 24.67 -0.28
N ASP A 282 -22.47 24.62 1.04
CA ASP A 282 -21.19 24.22 1.57
C ASP A 282 -21.16 22.69 1.68
N SER A 283 -20.19 22.06 1.01
CA SER A 283 -20.18 20.60 0.87
C SER A 283 -18.76 20.06 0.80
N SER A 284 -18.61 18.76 1.06
CA SER A 284 -17.30 18.12 0.97
C SER A 284 -16.75 18.13 -0.45
N ALA A 285 -15.43 18.20 -0.56
CA ALA A 285 -14.73 18.26 -1.85
C ALA A 285 -15.09 17.13 -2.82
N TYR A 286 -15.40 15.93 -2.31
CA TYR A 286 -15.79 14.81 -3.19
C TYR A 286 -17.17 15.00 -3.79
N VAL A 287 -18.12 15.54 -3.03
CA VAL A 287 -19.46 15.83 -3.52
C VAL A 287 -19.37 16.84 -4.65
N VAL A 288 -18.57 17.90 -4.46
CA VAL A 288 -18.34 18.93 -5.48
C VAL A 288 -17.63 18.35 -6.69
N TRP A 289 -16.57 17.57 -6.47
CA TRP A 289 -15.81 16.91 -7.53
C TRP A 289 -16.68 15.94 -8.34
N TRP A 290 -17.41 15.04 -7.65
CA TRP A 290 -18.28 14.07 -8.31
C TRP A 290 -19.41 14.72 -9.07
N TYR A 291 -20.02 15.76 -8.50
CA TYR A 291 -21.06 16.54 -9.16
C TYR A 291 -20.50 17.24 -10.41
N GLY A 292 -19.34 17.89 -10.33
CA GLY A 292 -18.68 18.51 -11.48
C GLY A 292 -18.37 17.48 -12.57
N LEU A 293 -17.72 16.36 -12.21
CA LEU A 293 -17.34 15.29 -13.14
C LEU A 293 -18.54 14.68 -13.87
N THR A 294 -19.66 14.50 -13.18
CA THR A 294 -20.87 13.86 -13.73
C THR A 294 -21.86 14.84 -14.35
N SER A 295 -21.66 16.15 -14.19
CA SER A 295 -22.54 17.18 -14.75
C SER A 295 -22.75 17.10 -16.27
N PRO A 296 -21.71 16.84 -17.12
CA PRO A 296 -21.92 16.67 -18.55
C PRO A 296 -22.77 15.43 -18.87
N ILE A 297 -22.61 14.34 -18.13
CA ILE A 297 -23.41 13.10 -18.28
C ILE A 297 -24.88 13.37 -17.94
N MET A 298 -25.13 14.28 -17.01
CA MET A 298 -26.47 14.71 -16.59
C MET A 298 -27.06 15.82 -17.49
N GLY A 299 -26.44 16.07 -18.66
CA GLY A 299 -26.95 17.01 -19.66
C GLY A 299 -26.71 18.49 -19.34
N LYS A 300 -25.81 18.82 -18.41
CA LYS A 300 -25.47 20.22 -18.08
C LYS A 300 -24.43 20.76 -19.04
N THR A 301 -24.72 21.92 -19.62
CA THR A 301 -23.83 22.60 -20.57
C THR A 301 -22.73 23.39 -19.86
N GLY A 302 -21.55 23.50 -20.49
CA GLY A 302 -20.40 24.24 -19.99
C GLY A 302 -19.23 23.35 -19.60
N SER A 303 -18.22 23.94 -18.95
CA SER A 303 -17.07 23.19 -18.39
C SER A 303 -17.49 22.33 -17.19
N LEU A 304 -16.67 21.35 -16.85
CA LEU A 304 -16.86 20.48 -15.65
C LEU A 304 -17.21 21.27 -14.37
N TRP A 305 -16.68 22.49 -14.26
CA TRP A 305 -16.80 23.30 -13.05
C TRP A 305 -17.87 24.39 -13.13
N ASP A 306 -18.40 24.68 -14.32
CA ASP A 306 -19.42 25.76 -14.50
C ASP A 306 -20.71 25.41 -13.75
N ALA A 307 -21.20 24.19 -13.90
CA ALA A 307 -22.38 23.73 -13.17
C ALA A 307 -22.16 23.69 -11.64
N ALA A 308 -20.96 23.31 -11.22
CA ALA A 308 -20.60 23.27 -9.80
C ALA A 308 -20.46 24.69 -9.21
N SER A 309 -19.92 25.66 -9.96
CA SER A 309 -19.76 27.05 -9.51
C SER A 309 -21.08 27.77 -9.18
N GLN A 310 -22.15 27.36 -9.86
CA GLN A 310 -23.50 27.87 -9.61
C GLN A 310 -24.15 27.31 -8.34
N ARG A 311 -23.73 26.11 -7.90
CA ARG A 311 -24.38 25.33 -6.83
C ARG A 311 -23.62 25.29 -5.52
N PHE A 312 -22.31 25.49 -5.56
CA PHE A 312 -21.45 25.38 -4.38
C PHE A 312 -20.79 26.71 -4.02
N THR A 313 -20.43 26.86 -2.73
CA THR A 313 -19.69 28.04 -2.25
C THR A 313 -18.30 28.10 -2.91
N PRO A 314 -17.69 29.29 -3.04
CA PRO A 314 -16.34 29.43 -3.63
C PRO A 314 -15.28 28.56 -2.91
N LYS A 315 -15.38 28.42 -1.59
CA LYS A 315 -14.50 27.59 -0.78
C LYS A 315 -14.65 26.10 -1.13
N SER A 316 -15.89 25.59 -1.15
CA SER A 316 -16.18 24.20 -1.51
C SER A 316 -15.77 23.89 -2.95
N LEU A 317 -15.97 24.86 -3.88
CA LEU A 317 -15.56 24.72 -5.26
C LEU A 317 -14.04 24.61 -5.40
N ASP A 318 -13.26 25.47 -4.75
CA ASP A 318 -11.79 25.40 -4.73
C ASP A 318 -11.29 24.06 -4.18
N HIS A 319 -11.89 23.56 -3.11
CA HIS A 319 -11.59 22.24 -2.56
C HIS A 319 -11.89 21.11 -3.55
N GLY A 320 -13.03 21.17 -4.25
CA GLY A 320 -13.43 20.20 -5.28
C GLY A 320 -12.48 20.18 -6.48
N ILE A 321 -12.11 21.35 -6.99
CA ILE A 321 -11.19 21.51 -8.12
C ILE A 321 -9.79 21.02 -7.74
N SER A 322 -9.27 21.41 -6.58
CA SER A 322 -7.97 20.99 -6.06
C SER A 322 -7.91 19.46 -5.91
N THR A 323 -8.93 18.87 -5.30
CA THR A 323 -9.06 17.42 -5.15
C THR A 323 -9.09 16.72 -6.51
N GLY A 324 -9.89 17.20 -7.45
CA GLY A 324 -9.98 16.64 -8.81
C GLY A 324 -8.64 16.63 -9.55
N ARG A 325 -7.87 17.71 -9.46
CA ARG A 325 -6.52 17.80 -10.05
C ARG A 325 -5.56 16.77 -9.45
N ILE A 326 -5.58 16.58 -8.13
CA ILE A 326 -4.76 15.59 -7.45
C ILE A 326 -5.17 14.18 -7.87
N LEU A 327 -6.48 13.89 -7.87
CA LEU A 327 -7.01 12.57 -8.24
C LEU A 327 -6.71 12.20 -9.70
N THR A 328 -6.62 13.19 -10.61
CA THR A 328 -6.19 12.95 -11.99
C THR A 328 -4.76 12.41 -12.06
N ILE A 329 -3.85 12.92 -11.23
CA ILE A 329 -2.48 12.39 -11.10
C ILE A 329 -2.52 11.00 -10.43
N PHE A 330 -3.29 10.85 -9.36
CA PHE A 330 -3.37 9.60 -8.59
C PHE A 330 -3.97 8.45 -9.41
N ALA A 331 -4.86 8.72 -10.36
CA ALA A 331 -5.44 7.70 -11.23
C ALA A 331 -4.40 6.96 -12.11
N LEU A 332 -3.21 7.53 -12.30
CA LEU A 332 -2.13 6.93 -13.08
C LEU A 332 -1.14 6.12 -12.23
N ILE A 333 -1.13 6.33 -10.91
CA ILE A 333 -0.18 5.69 -9.99
C ILE A 333 -0.44 4.20 -9.74
N PRO A 334 -1.67 3.66 -9.79
CA PRO A 334 -1.92 2.23 -9.61
C PRO A 334 -1.07 1.33 -10.48
N VAL A 335 -0.72 1.75 -11.70
CA VAL A 335 0.11 0.96 -12.60
C VAL A 335 1.54 0.78 -12.06
N PHE A 336 2.09 1.80 -11.40
CA PHE A 336 3.37 1.67 -10.69
C PHE A 336 3.27 0.66 -9.53
N TRP A 337 2.24 0.73 -8.70
CA TRP A 337 2.05 -0.21 -7.59
C TRP A 337 1.79 -1.64 -8.06
N ALA A 338 1.16 -1.79 -9.23
CA ALA A 338 1.02 -3.09 -9.88
C ALA A 338 2.38 -3.73 -10.23
N LEU A 339 3.39 -2.93 -10.59
CA LEU A 339 4.75 -3.42 -10.78
C LEU A 339 5.41 -3.70 -9.41
N PHE A 340 5.40 -2.71 -8.54
CA PHE A 340 6.18 -2.73 -7.30
C PHE A 340 5.84 -3.94 -6.41
N ASP A 341 4.57 -4.19 -6.14
CA ASP A 341 4.16 -5.26 -5.23
C ASP A 341 4.40 -6.68 -5.79
N GLN A 342 4.59 -6.82 -7.09
CA GLN A 342 4.97 -8.10 -7.69
C GLN A 342 6.41 -8.52 -7.33
N SER A 343 7.25 -7.61 -6.85
CA SER A 343 8.58 -7.95 -6.31
C SER A 343 8.51 -8.93 -5.12
N ASN A 344 7.35 -8.97 -4.43
CA ASN A 344 7.09 -9.88 -3.31
C ASN A 344 6.24 -11.11 -3.74
N SER A 345 5.88 -11.24 -5.01
CA SER A 345 5.10 -12.36 -5.55
C SER A 345 5.75 -12.96 -6.78
N THR A 346 5.47 -12.44 -7.98
CA THR A 346 5.98 -13.02 -9.25
C THR A 346 7.50 -13.04 -9.36
N TRP A 347 8.21 -12.05 -8.76
CA TRP A 347 9.68 -12.08 -8.76
C TRP A 347 10.23 -13.16 -7.82
N VAL A 348 9.57 -13.42 -6.70
CA VAL A 348 9.93 -14.56 -5.83
C VAL A 348 9.71 -15.87 -6.56
N LEU A 349 8.58 -16.02 -7.27
CA LEU A 349 8.28 -17.21 -8.06
C LEU A 349 9.28 -17.40 -9.23
N GLN A 350 9.71 -16.31 -9.88
CA GLN A 350 10.80 -16.33 -10.87
C GLN A 350 12.11 -16.78 -10.21
N GLY A 351 12.48 -16.17 -9.09
CA GLY A 351 13.70 -16.47 -8.35
C GLY A 351 13.78 -17.92 -7.86
N ASN A 352 12.63 -18.54 -7.53
CA ASN A 352 12.57 -19.97 -7.18
C ASN A 352 12.91 -20.90 -8.35
N LYS A 353 12.90 -20.40 -9.61
CA LYS A 353 13.35 -21.11 -10.82
C LYS A 353 14.82 -20.81 -11.13
N MET A 354 15.48 -19.94 -10.38
CA MET A 354 16.88 -19.55 -10.54
C MET A 354 17.77 -20.33 -9.58
N VAL A 355 19.09 -20.31 -9.86
CA VAL A 355 20.07 -20.96 -8.99
C VAL A 355 20.37 -20.09 -7.78
N PRO A 356 20.18 -20.58 -6.54
CA PRO A 356 20.55 -19.86 -5.34
C PRO A 356 22.02 -19.45 -5.33
N LEU A 357 22.32 -18.24 -4.83
CA LEU A 357 23.71 -17.77 -4.72
C LEU A 357 24.38 -18.43 -3.51
N GLN A 358 25.30 -19.37 -3.78
CA GLN A 358 26.06 -20.06 -2.75
C GLN A 358 27.03 -19.12 -2.05
N LEU A 359 27.00 -19.10 -0.72
CA LEU A 359 27.96 -18.37 0.10
C LEU A 359 29.18 -19.26 0.37
N THR A 360 30.37 -18.79 -0.04
CA THR A 360 31.64 -19.50 0.15
C THR A 360 32.69 -18.62 0.80
N GLY A 361 33.69 -19.22 1.42
CA GLY A 361 34.85 -18.52 1.99
C GLY A 361 34.44 -17.38 2.95
N PHE A 362 35.06 -16.23 2.78
CA PHE A 362 34.79 -15.03 3.59
C PHE A 362 33.30 -14.66 3.67
N TRP A 363 32.57 -14.74 2.57
CA TRP A 363 31.15 -14.41 2.53
C TRP A 363 30.29 -15.34 3.38
N LYS A 364 30.63 -16.64 3.42
CA LYS A 364 29.97 -17.59 4.31
C LYS A 364 30.28 -17.30 5.79
N SER A 365 31.51 -16.96 6.11
CA SER A 365 31.90 -16.60 7.48
C SER A 365 31.24 -15.30 7.94
N ALA A 366 31.11 -14.30 7.05
CA ALA A 366 30.54 -12.98 7.39
C ALA A 366 29.00 -12.99 7.44
N PHE A 367 28.35 -13.68 6.52
CA PHE A 367 26.89 -13.59 6.29
C PHE A 367 26.15 -14.92 6.45
N GLY A 368 26.84 -16.05 6.56
CA GLY A 368 26.21 -17.37 6.67
C GLY A 368 25.35 -17.52 7.93
N TRP A 369 25.64 -16.75 8.99
CA TRP A 369 24.78 -16.73 10.17
C TRP A 369 23.38 -16.18 9.85
N PHE A 370 23.29 -15.19 8.95
CA PHE A 370 22.03 -14.57 8.53
C PHE A 370 21.33 -15.36 7.43
N PHE A 371 22.03 -15.69 6.34
CA PHE A 371 21.46 -16.28 5.12
C PHE A 371 21.57 -17.80 5.03
N GLY A 372 22.35 -18.44 5.91
CA GLY A 372 22.68 -19.85 5.78
C GLY A 372 23.79 -20.07 4.74
N ASP A 373 23.66 -21.18 4.01
CA ASP A 373 24.68 -21.57 2.99
C ASP A 373 24.44 -20.86 1.65
N ALA A 374 23.24 -20.34 1.41
CA ALA A 374 22.89 -19.70 0.14
C ALA A 374 21.85 -18.59 0.32
N ILE A 375 21.92 -17.58 -0.54
CA ILE A 375 20.89 -16.56 -0.70
C ILE A 375 19.87 -17.08 -1.72
N ASN A 376 18.61 -17.15 -1.33
CA ASN A 376 17.50 -17.60 -2.15
C ASN A 376 16.59 -16.44 -2.61
N ALA A 377 15.55 -16.75 -3.39
CA ALA A 377 14.61 -15.75 -3.92
C ALA A 377 13.89 -14.95 -2.82
N GLU A 378 13.55 -15.56 -1.71
CA GLU A 378 12.87 -14.89 -0.61
C GLU A 378 13.79 -13.87 0.08
N ASN A 379 15.10 -14.19 0.19
CA ASN A 379 16.09 -13.27 0.74
C ASN A 379 16.34 -12.06 -0.16
N MET A 380 16.23 -12.22 -1.50
CA MET A 380 16.41 -11.12 -2.44
C MET A 380 15.47 -9.94 -2.19
N GLN A 381 14.32 -10.18 -1.58
CA GLN A 381 13.41 -9.10 -1.19
C GLN A 381 14.03 -8.10 -0.20
N SER A 382 15.05 -8.52 0.59
CA SER A 382 15.80 -7.62 1.49
C SER A 382 16.56 -6.53 0.74
N THR A 383 16.82 -6.71 -0.55
CA THR A 383 17.50 -5.73 -1.40
C THR A 383 16.72 -4.41 -1.49
N ASN A 384 15.39 -4.46 -1.56
CA ASN A 384 14.57 -3.24 -1.61
C ASN A 384 14.74 -2.37 -0.36
N PRO A 385 14.44 -2.82 0.87
CA PRO A 385 14.60 -1.94 2.05
C PRO A 385 16.06 -1.55 2.30
N ALA A 386 17.04 -2.38 1.95
CA ALA A 386 18.46 -1.98 2.02
C ALA A 386 18.75 -0.80 1.08
N LEU A 387 18.32 -0.91 -0.17
CA LEU A 387 18.47 0.17 -1.15
C LEU A 387 17.72 1.44 -0.74
N VAL A 388 16.51 1.34 -0.20
CA VAL A 388 15.74 2.51 0.29
C VAL A 388 16.53 3.26 1.36
N MET A 389 17.12 2.55 2.34
CA MET A 389 17.93 3.17 3.41
C MET A 389 19.16 3.92 2.86
N ILE A 390 19.68 3.52 1.70
CA ILE A 390 20.82 4.18 1.02
C ILE A 390 20.33 5.28 0.08
N LEU A 391 19.35 4.98 -0.78
CA LEU A 391 18.91 5.88 -1.85
C LEU A 391 18.18 7.12 -1.32
N VAL A 392 17.41 7.02 -0.23
CA VAL A 392 16.70 8.18 0.31
C VAL A 392 17.65 9.28 0.77
N PRO A 393 18.68 9.01 1.61
CA PRO A 393 19.68 10.02 1.94
C PRO A 393 20.47 10.50 0.71
N PHE A 394 20.88 9.61 -0.17
CA PHE A 394 21.63 9.95 -1.38
C PHE A 394 20.86 10.92 -2.30
N LEU A 395 19.58 10.64 -2.56
CA LEU A 395 18.74 11.49 -3.40
C LEU A 395 18.41 12.82 -2.72
N THR A 396 18.09 12.80 -1.43
CA THR A 396 17.66 14.02 -0.72
C THR A 396 18.80 14.97 -0.39
N LEU A 397 19.96 14.46 0.00
CA LEU A 397 21.13 15.25 0.36
C LEU A 397 22.05 15.56 -0.82
N GLY A 398 22.01 14.75 -1.88
CA GLY A 398 22.83 14.91 -3.07
C GLY A 398 22.01 15.39 -4.26
N VAL A 399 21.36 14.46 -4.97
CA VAL A 399 20.76 14.69 -6.30
C VAL A 399 19.77 15.86 -6.30
N TYR A 400 18.85 15.92 -5.32
CA TYR A 400 17.84 16.98 -5.29
C TYR A 400 18.45 18.36 -5.02
N GLN A 401 19.55 18.44 -4.29
CA GLN A 401 20.26 19.71 -4.05
C GLN A 401 21.05 20.14 -5.28
N TRP A 402 21.70 19.19 -6.00
CA TRP A 402 22.49 19.52 -7.19
C TRP A 402 21.64 19.98 -8.37
N PHE A 403 20.49 19.35 -8.58
CA PHE A 403 19.60 19.70 -9.69
C PHE A 403 18.55 20.76 -9.35
N GLY A 404 18.37 21.12 -8.08
CA GLY A 404 17.57 22.25 -7.58
C GLY A 404 16.20 22.37 -8.24
N ARG A 405 15.94 23.51 -8.91
CA ARG A 405 14.66 23.86 -9.53
C ARG A 405 14.17 22.88 -10.63
N TYR A 406 15.06 22.05 -11.16
CA TYR A 406 14.67 21.07 -12.19
C TYR A 406 14.00 19.83 -11.61
N VAL A 407 14.13 19.59 -10.31
CA VAL A 407 13.64 18.39 -9.62
C VAL A 407 12.28 18.65 -8.97
N THR A 408 11.26 18.94 -9.79
CA THR A 408 9.88 19.12 -9.28
C THR A 408 9.23 17.78 -8.91
N PRO A 409 8.25 17.75 -7.98
CA PRO A 409 7.58 16.51 -7.59
C PRO A 409 7.05 15.69 -8.77
N LEU A 410 6.34 16.31 -9.70
CA LEU A 410 5.79 15.59 -10.87
C LEU A 410 6.87 15.08 -11.82
N ARG A 411 7.99 15.78 -11.98
CA ARG A 411 9.13 15.29 -12.78
C ARG A 411 9.79 14.07 -12.13
N ARG A 412 9.98 14.09 -10.80
CA ARG A 412 10.49 12.92 -10.05
C ARG A 412 9.59 11.71 -10.26
N MET A 413 8.28 11.88 -10.09
CA MET A 413 7.30 10.80 -10.28
C MET A 413 7.29 10.28 -11.72
N GLY A 414 7.32 11.16 -12.73
CA GLY A 414 7.39 10.76 -14.14
C GLY A 414 8.65 9.95 -14.46
N CYS A 415 9.83 10.42 -14.02
CA CYS A 415 11.09 9.65 -14.16
C CYS A 415 10.99 8.28 -13.45
N GLY A 416 10.42 8.25 -12.24
CA GLY A 416 10.23 7.02 -11.48
C GLY A 416 9.40 5.98 -12.22
N MET A 417 8.35 6.39 -12.95
CA MET A 417 7.53 5.47 -13.75
C MET A 417 8.32 4.81 -14.89
N PHE A 418 9.15 5.56 -15.61
CA PHE A 418 9.98 4.97 -16.68
C PHE A 418 11.09 4.08 -16.14
N ILE A 419 11.71 4.45 -15.01
CA ILE A 419 12.71 3.63 -14.34
C ILE A 419 12.09 2.31 -13.85
N ALA A 420 10.88 2.35 -13.29
CA ALA A 420 10.14 1.16 -12.89
C ALA A 420 9.74 0.29 -14.10
N ALA A 421 9.29 0.88 -15.20
CA ALA A 421 9.02 0.15 -16.44
C ALA A 421 10.28 -0.55 -16.96
N PHE A 422 11.42 0.13 -16.93
CA PHE A 422 12.70 -0.44 -17.37
C PHE A 422 13.15 -1.62 -16.49
N SER A 423 12.90 -1.59 -15.17
CA SER A 423 13.17 -2.74 -14.30
C SER A 423 12.45 -4.00 -14.79
N TYR A 424 11.22 -3.87 -15.29
CA TYR A 424 10.42 -4.98 -15.80
C TYR A 424 10.90 -5.50 -17.17
N VAL A 425 11.54 -4.66 -17.98
CA VAL A 425 12.26 -5.12 -19.19
C VAL A 425 13.40 -6.06 -18.79
N ILE A 426 14.15 -5.72 -17.73
CA ILE A 426 15.22 -6.58 -17.21
C ILE A 426 14.65 -7.90 -16.66
N VAL A 427 13.55 -7.84 -15.89
CA VAL A 427 12.89 -9.05 -15.36
C VAL A 427 12.38 -9.95 -16.49
N ALA A 428 11.80 -9.37 -17.53
CA ALA A 428 11.34 -10.10 -18.71
C ALA A 428 12.52 -10.76 -19.44
N TRP A 429 13.64 -10.07 -19.57
CA TRP A 429 14.86 -10.62 -20.15
C TRP A 429 15.42 -11.80 -19.34
N LEU A 430 15.46 -11.68 -17.99
CA LEU A 430 15.86 -12.79 -17.12
C LEU A 430 14.90 -13.97 -17.28
N GLN A 431 13.60 -13.72 -17.33
CA GLN A 431 12.58 -14.75 -17.49
C GLN A 431 12.71 -15.47 -18.84
N GLN A 432 13.00 -14.75 -19.91
CA GLN A 432 13.20 -15.33 -21.24
C GLN A 432 14.37 -16.31 -21.26
N ARG A 433 15.46 -16.01 -20.54
CA ARG A 433 16.60 -16.92 -20.41
C ARG A 433 16.26 -18.17 -19.60
N ILE A 434 15.45 -18.01 -18.52
CA ILE A 434 14.93 -19.15 -17.74
C ILE A 434 14.04 -20.04 -18.62
N GLU A 435 13.17 -19.43 -19.43
CA GLU A 435 12.30 -20.14 -20.38
C GLU A 435 13.10 -20.88 -21.47
N ALA A 436 14.27 -20.36 -21.82
CA ALA A 436 15.22 -21.03 -22.71
C ALA A 436 16.02 -22.18 -22.04
N GLY A 437 15.79 -22.45 -20.76
CA GLY A 437 16.45 -23.51 -19.99
C GLY A 437 17.80 -23.13 -19.39
N GLU A 438 18.18 -21.84 -19.41
CA GLU A 438 19.45 -21.40 -18.85
C GLU A 438 19.41 -21.39 -17.30
N GLN A 439 20.50 -21.83 -16.70
CA GLN A 439 20.71 -21.80 -15.25
C GLN A 439 21.29 -20.43 -14.82
N ILE A 440 20.43 -19.52 -14.39
CA ILE A 440 20.82 -18.16 -14.00
C ILE A 440 20.82 -18.03 -12.48
N SER A 441 21.86 -17.42 -11.92
CA SER A 441 21.92 -17.12 -10.49
C SER A 441 20.86 -16.10 -10.07
N VAL A 442 20.25 -16.32 -8.92
CA VAL A 442 19.28 -15.39 -8.30
C VAL A 442 19.89 -14.00 -8.03
N ALA A 443 21.20 -13.91 -7.90
CA ALA A 443 21.91 -12.63 -7.75
C ALA A 443 21.60 -11.62 -8.88
N TRP A 444 21.27 -12.09 -10.09
CA TRP A 444 20.87 -11.21 -11.18
C TRP A 444 19.58 -10.42 -10.91
N GLN A 445 18.73 -10.88 -9.98
CA GLN A 445 17.57 -10.10 -9.56
C GLN A 445 17.95 -8.81 -8.83
N ALA A 446 19.16 -8.69 -8.27
CA ALA A 446 19.60 -7.43 -7.66
C ALA A 446 19.53 -6.25 -8.65
N LEU A 447 19.82 -6.50 -9.95
CA LEU A 447 19.79 -5.44 -10.96
C LEU A 447 18.40 -4.81 -11.14
N PRO A 448 17.32 -5.54 -11.43
CA PRO A 448 15.99 -4.95 -11.51
C PRO A 448 15.52 -4.38 -10.17
N TYR A 449 15.94 -4.91 -9.00
CA TYR A 449 15.65 -4.29 -7.70
C TYR A 449 16.24 -2.87 -7.58
N VAL A 450 17.46 -2.62 -8.09
CA VAL A 450 18.07 -1.27 -8.09
C VAL A 450 17.16 -0.28 -8.84
N PHE A 451 16.70 -0.64 -10.03
CA PHE A 451 15.83 0.24 -10.83
C PHE A 451 14.46 0.39 -10.20
N LEU A 452 13.82 -0.70 -9.77
CA LEU A 452 12.48 -0.66 -9.17
C LEU A 452 12.47 0.18 -7.89
N THR A 453 13.47 -0.01 -7.01
CA THR A 453 13.58 0.75 -5.76
C THR A 453 13.90 2.22 -6.01
N THR A 454 14.72 2.53 -7.04
CA THR A 454 14.94 3.94 -7.44
C THR A 454 13.62 4.56 -7.90
N GLY A 455 12.84 3.86 -8.73
CA GLY A 455 11.49 4.28 -9.13
C GLY A 455 10.57 4.48 -7.93
N GLU A 456 10.59 3.56 -6.96
CA GLU A 456 9.81 3.64 -5.74
C GLU A 456 10.13 4.90 -4.93
N VAL A 457 11.39 5.18 -4.63
CA VAL A 457 11.78 6.37 -3.86
C VAL A 457 11.38 7.66 -4.58
N LEU A 458 11.49 7.68 -5.92
CA LEU A 458 11.07 8.83 -6.73
C LEU A 458 9.55 9.03 -6.76
N ILE A 459 8.75 7.97 -6.59
CA ILE A 459 7.29 8.03 -6.66
C ILE A 459 6.67 8.10 -5.27
N SER A 460 7.03 7.19 -4.35
CA SER A 460 6.30 7.01 -3.09
C SER A 460 6.47 8.20 -2.14
N ALA A 461 7.70 8.59 -1.85
CA ALA A 461 7.98 9.73 -0.98
C ALA A 461 7.49 11.04 -1.62
N THR A 462 7.72 11.20 -2.93
CA THR A 462 7.32 12.40 -3.67
C THR A 462 5.80 12.52 -3.84
N GLY A 463 5.10 11.39 -4.03
CA GLY A 463 3.63 11.39 -4.14
C GLY A 463 2.96 11.81 -2.84
N LEU A 464 3.49 11.41 -1.70
CA LEU A 464 3.03 11.88 -0.39
C LEU A 464 3.32 13.38 -0.18
N GLU A 465 4.52 13.86 -0.54
CA GLU A 465 4.88 15.27 -0.54
C GLU A 465 3.92 16.09 -1.41
N PHE A 466 3.69 15.64 -2.65
CA PHE A 466 2.76 16.26 -3.59
C PHE A 466 1.34 16.28 -3.03
N ALA A 467 0.84 15.15 -2.53
CA ALA A 467 -0.47 15.04 -1.92
C ALA A 467 -0.68 16.07 -0.80
N PHE A 468 0.30 16.15 0.11
CA PHE A 468 0.22 17.03 1.26
C PHE A 468 0.32 18.52 0.92
N THR A 469 1.15 18.87 -0.08
CA THR A 469 1.38 20.27 -0.48
C THR A 469 0.28 20.82 -1.37
N GLN A 470 -0.35 19.98 -2.19
CA GLN A 470 -1.39 20.41 -3.13
C GLN A 470 -2.81 20.34 -2.56
N ALA A 471 -3.02 19.57 -1.49
CA ALA A 471 -4.30 19.47 -0.82
C ALA A 471 -4.65 20.72 -0.02
N ALA A 472 -5.93 21.09 -0.01
CA ALA A 472 -6.45 22.09 0.94
C ALA A 472 -6.21 21.61 2.39
N PRO A 473 -5.95 22.53 3.36
CA PRO A 473 -5.62 22.15 4.73
C PRO A 473 -6.59 21.15 5.36
N GLU A 474 -7.89 21.34 5.14
CA GLU A 474 -8.96 20.49 5.66
C GLU A 474 -9.08 19.14 4.94
N MET A 475 -8.44 19.01 3.75
CA MET A 475 -8.52 17.82 2.91
C MET A 475 -7.29 16.92 2.97
N LYS A 476 -6.23 17.32 3.68
CA LYS A 476 -4.95 16.61 3.70
C LYS A 476 -5.09 15.13 4.09
N SER A 477 -5.77 14.84 5.19
CA SER A 477 -6.00 13.46 5.67
C SER A 477 -6.72 12.60 4.62
N THR A 478 -7.71 13.17 3.99
CA THR A 478 -8.49 12.55 2.92
C THR A 478 -7.66 12.21 1.67
N ILE A 479 -6.87 13.18 1.19
CA ILE A 479 -6.00 12.98 0.03
C ILE A 479 -4.94 11.92 0.33
N MET A 480 -4.43 11.86 1.56
CA MET A 480 -3.53 10.79 2.01
C MET A 480 -4.20 9.41 1.98
N SER A 481 -5.49 9.34 2.31
CA SER A 481 -6.25 8.08 2.19
C SER A 481 -6.41 7.66 0.71
N PHE A 482 -6.63 8.60 -0.20
CA PHE A 482 -6.64 8.30 -1.64
C PHE A 482 -5.28 7.81 -2.16
N TRP A 483 -4.17 8.30 -1.59
CA TRP A 483 -2.86 7.75 -1.90
C TRP A 483 -2.77 6.25 -1.58
N LEU A 484 -3.24 5.83 -0.41
CA LEU A 484 -3.28 4.40 -0.06
C LEU A 484 -4.19 3.59 -0.99
N LEU A 485 -5.28 4.19 -1.47
CA LEU A 485 -6.15 3.54 -2.48
C LEU A 485 -5.47 3.33 -3.82
N THR A 486 -4.46 4.13 -4.21
CA THR A 486 -3.69 3.84 -5.44
C THR A 486 -2.91 2.53 -5.33
N VAL A 487 -2.40 2.19 -4.13
CA VAL A 487 -1.76 0.89 -3.86
C VAL A 487 -2.78 -0.25 -3.97
N ALA A 488 -3.94 -0.08 -3.35
CA ALA A 488 -5.02 -1.06 -3.44
C ALA A 488 -5.43 -1.29 -4.91
N ALA A 489 -5.66 -0.20 -5.67
CA ALA A 489 -6.03 -0.30 -7.07
C ALA A 489 -4.96 -0.99 -7.94
N GLY A 490 -3.67 -0.74 -7.68
CA GLY A 490 -2.57 -1.44 -8.36
C GLY A 490 -2.61 -2.95 -8.12
N ASN A 491 -2.84 -3.37 -6.89
CA ASN A 491 -2.95 -4.79 -6.54
C ASN A 491 -4.22 -5.44 -7.11
N ALA A 492 -5.35 -4.73 -7.11
CA ALA A 492 -6.56 -5.18 -7.80
C ALA A 492 -6.31 -5.38 -9.31
N LEU A 493 -5.57 -4.47 -9.95
CA LEU A 493 -5.20 -4.55 -11.36
C LEU A 493 -4.39 -5.82 -11.66
N VAL A 494 -3.39 -6.16 -10.83
CA VAL A 494 -2.61 -7.41 -10.99
C VAL A 494 -3.51 -8.63 -10.83
N SER A 495 -4.36 -8.65 -9.80
CA SER A 495 -5.29 -9.76 -9.58
C SER A 495 -6.25 -9.96 -10.76
N ILE A 496 -6.80 -8.88 -11.31
CA ILE A 496 -7.71 -8.91 -12.46
C ILE A 496 -6.96 -9.40 -13.71
N ILE A 497 -5.82 -8.81 -14.05
CA ILE A 497 -5.01 -9.19 -15.22
C ILE A 497 -4.63 -10.68 -15.11
N THR A 498 -4.18 -11.13 -13.95
CA THR A 498 -3.79 -12.53 -13.74
C THR A 498 -4.99 -13.47 -13.89
N SER A 499 -6.16 -13.10 -13.34
CA SER A 499 -7.38 -13.93 -13.45
C SER A 499 -7.95 -14.00 -14.87
N VAL A 500 -7.86 -12.90 -15.64
CA VAL A 500 -8.38 -12.83 -17.03
C VAL A 500 -7.45 -13.56 -18.00
N LEU A 501 -6.13 -13.47 -17.77
CA LEU A 501 -5.12 -14.06 -18.63
C LEU A 501 -4.49 -15.32 -18.00
N SER A 502 -5.23 -16.07 -17.17
CA SER A 502 -4.72 -17.30 -16.55
C SER A 502 -4.41 -18.38 -17.61
N SER A 503 -3.43 -19.20 -17.31
CA SER A 503 -2.96 -20.29 -18.19
C SER A 503 -4.03 -21.33 -18.49
N ASP A 504 -5.03 -21.47 -17.63
CA ASP A 504 -6.16 -22.43 -17.79
C ASP A 504 -7.17 -21.98 -18.88
N ALA A 505 -7.10 -20.73 -19.32
CA ALA A 505 -7.95 -20.16 -20.36
C ALA A 505 -7.17 -20.00 -21.68
N ALA A 506 -7.16 -21.05 -22.52
CA ALA A 506 -6.75 -20.98 -23.92
C ALA A 506 -5.31 -20.51 -24.22
N GLY A 507 -4.29 -21.22 -23.72
CA GLY A 507 -2.92 -21.10 -24.24
C GLY A 507 -2.17 -19.80 -23.90
N HIS A 508 -2.65 -19.03 -22.92
CA HIS A 508 -1.96 -17.85 -22.42
C HIS A 508 -0.79 -18.23 -21.50
N SER A 509 0.30 -17.49 -21.59
CA SER A 509 1.44 -17.64 -20.68
C SER A 509 1.04 -17.28 -19.23
N GLY A 510 1.45 -18.10 -18.25
CA GLY A 510 1.14 -17.89 -16.82
C GLY A 510 1.66 -16.55 -16.25
N ALA A 511 1.33 -16.27 -14.97
CA ALA A 511 1.71 -15.03 -14.27
C ALA A 511 3.24 -14.77 -14.29
N VAL A 512 4.04 -15.83 -14.28
CA VAL A 512 5.50 -15.77 -14.36
C VAL A 512 5.96 -16.16 -15.75
N SER A 513 5.86 -15.23 -16.69
CA SER A 513 6.32 -15.38 -18.06
C SER A 513 6.92 -14.09 -18.59
N SER A 514 7.86 -14.23 -19.55
CA SER A 514 8.54 -13.09 -20.20
C SER A 514 7.52 -12.14 -20.86
N GLY A 515 6.51 -12.69 -21.55
CA GLY A 515 5.44 -11.92 -22.17
C GLY A 515 4.59 -11.14 -21.15
N ARG A 516 4.32 -11.73 -19.97
CA ARG A 516 3.56 -11.06 -18.92
C ARG A 516 4.34 -9.90 -18.30
N PHE A 517 5.64 -10.08 -18.05
CA PHE A 517 6.51 -9.00 -17.57
C PHE A 517 6.64 -7.86 -18.59
N MET A 518 6.75 -8.18 -19.89
CA MET A 518 6.76 -7.16 -20.95
C MET A 518 5.41 -6.42 -21.06
N LEU A 519 4.27 -7.09 -20.85
CA LEU A 519 2.97 -6.44 -20.79
C LEU A 519 2.94 -5.37 -19.70
N TYR A 520 3.41 -5.69 -18.48
CA TYR A 520 3.47 -4.73 -17.38
C TYR A 520 4.46 -3.59 -17.69
N ALA A 521 5.62 -3.87 -18.27
CA ALA A 521 6.58 -2.86 -18.70
C ALA A 521 5.97 -1.88 -19.71
N GLY A 522 5.32 -2.40 -20.76
CA GLY A 522 4.67 -1.61 -21.81
C GLY A 522 3.51 -0.77 -21.26
N MET A 523 2.65 -1.37 -20.44
CA MET A 523 1.54 -0.67 -19.81
C MET A 523 2.05 0.50 -18.95
N THR A 524 3.11 0.29 -18.15
CA THR A 524 3.67 1.33 -17.30
C THR A 524 4.35 2.43 -18.12
N ALA A 525 5.03 2.08 -19.21
CA ALA A 525 5.63 3.06 -20.12
C ALA A 525 4.56 3.96 -20.77
N ILE A 526 3.46 3.36 -21.26
CA ILE A 526 2.34 4.10 -21.85
C ILE A 526 1.72 5.06 -20.83
N VAL A 527 1.42 4.56 -19.62
CA VAL A 527 0.87 5.37 -18.53
C VAL A 527 1.88 6.44 -18.09
N GLY A 528 3.19 6.15 -18.11
CA GLY A 528 4.25 7.11 -17.87
C GLY A 528 4.24 8.28 -18.86
N VAL A 529 4.03 8.00 -20.15
CA VAL A 529 3.85 9.05 -21.18
C VAL A 529 2.61 9.90 -20.88
N LEU A 530 1.46 9.25 -20.59
CA LEU A 530 0.23 9.96 -20.21
C LEU A 530 0.44 10.81 -18.96
N PHE A 531 1.17 10.28 -17.96
CA PHE A 531 1.52 11.01 -16.76
C PHE A 531 2.30 12.29 -17.08
N VAL A 532 3.33 12.21 -17.92
CA VAL A 532 4.14 13.37 -18.31
C VAL A 532 3.29 14.40 -19.05
N LEU A 533 2.42 13.97 -19.98
CA LEU A 533 1.51 14.88 -20.72
C LEU A 533 0.55 15.62 -19.79
N ILE A 534 0.00 14.93 -18.80
CA ILE A 534 -0.89 15.53 -17.79
C ILE A 534 -0.09 16.43 -16.84
N ALA A 535 1.09 15.98 -16.40
CA ALA A 535 1.97 16.74 -15.52
C ALA A 535 2.44 18.08 -16.12
N MET A 536 2.69 18.13 -17.44
CA MET A 536 3.02 19.38 -18.16
C MET A 536 1.88 20.41 -18.13
N ARG A 537 0.63 19.97 -18.00
CA ARG A 537 -0.57 20.83 -17.91
C ARG A 537 -1.01 21.09 -16.48
N TYR A 538 -0.35 20.47 -15.49
CA TYR A 538 -0.74 20.61 -14.09
C TYR A 538 -0.39 22.00 -13.57
N ARG A 539 -1.36 22.67 -12.96
CA ARG A 539 -1.15 23.95 -12.28
C ARG A 539 -1.05 23.72 -10.77
N TYR A 540 0.15 23.97 -10.24
CA TYR A 540 0.38 23.89 -8.81
C TYR A 540 -0.48 24.91 -8.05
N ARG A 541 -0.94 24.53 -6.88
CA ARG A 541 -1.58 25.46 -5.94
C ARG A 541 -0.49 26.23 -5.22
N ASP A 542 -0.58 27.59 -5.24
CA ASP A 542 0.29 28.44 -4.41
C ASP A 542 -0.10 28.26 -2.94
N THR A 543 0.68 27.46 -2.22
CA THR A 543 0.50 27.20 -0.78
C THR A 543 1.43 28.01 0.10
N ALA A 544 2.19 28.94 -0.49
CA ALA A 544 3.04 29.86 0.28
C ALA A 544 2.15 30.73 1.19
N PRO A 545 2.45 30.83 2.52
CA PRO A 545 1.80 31.81 3.37
C PRO A 545 2.00 33.21 2.76
N ALA A 546 0.97 34.04 2.80
CA ALA A 546 0.99 35.41 2.22
C ALA A 546 2.21 36.25 2.65
N ALA A 547 2.83 35.95 3.79
CA ALA A 547 4.06 36.57 4.28
C ALA A 547 5.32 36.24 3.44
N GLN A 548 5.33 35.12 2.66
CA GLN A 548 6.48 34.78 1.80
C GLN A 548 6.33 35.31 0.37
N LEU A 549 5.12 35.66 -0.06
CA LEU A 549 4.86 36.32 -1.34
C LEU A 549 5.21 37.83 -1.31
N ALA A 550 5.19 38.45 -0.14
CA ALA A 550 5.59 39.84 0.04
C ALA A 550 7.11 40.05 0.11
N ALA A 551 7.88 38.96 0.17
CA ALA A 551 9.35 38.97 0.28
C ALA A 551 10.07 38.53 -1.01
N ARG A 552 9.34 38.34 -2.10
CA ARG A 552 9.83 38.11 -3.47
C ARG A 552 9.40 39.27 -4.37
#